data_16a24795882e51b66a771468f787a6f4
#
_entry.id   16a24795882e51b66a771468f787a6f4
#
_cell.length_a   1.000
_cell.length_b   1.000
_cell.length_c   1.000
_cell.angle_alpha   90.00
_cell.angle_beta   90.00
_cell.angle_gamma   90.00
#
_symmetry.space_group_name_H-M   'P 1'
#
loop_
_entity.id
_entity.type
_entity.pdbx_description
1 polymer ?
#
loop_
_entity_poly.entity_id
_entity_poly.type
_entity_poly.pdbx_seq_one_letter_code
_entity_poly.pdbx_strand_id
1 'polypeptide(L)'
;IDGIDGTTLVKRSEFEERFLVAAPAETEPLSEGENDIAVLLFTSGTTGDPKAAVLRHANLTSYVMSTVELLGADENEAALVSVPPYHIAGISAVLTSAYGGRRIVYLPAFSAEEWVSIASREAITHAMVVPTMLDRILDVLAKTGERLPALRALSYGGGRMPEPVIARALEALPHVDFVNAYGLTETSSTVALLGADDHRTAIASDDPLVRRRLGSVGKPLPSLELEIRRDDGSCCDAEEAGEIYVRGDQVSGEYLHKTAIADDGWFATNDAGWLDADGYLFVEGRLDDVIVRGGENISPGEIEDVLRSHPQVADVAVLGLPSVQWGEKVAAVIVAREGPRDVDALAAHVKALLRSTKTPESWYFRDELPYNETGKLLRRVLKAELANQD
;
A
#
# COMPACT_ATOMS: atom_id res chain seq x y z
N ILE A 1 0.57 24.75 -12.45
CA ILE A 1 1.13 25.32 -11.19
C ILE A 1 1.37 26.82 -11.35
N ASP A 2 0.70 27.43 -12.31
CA ASP A 2 0.73 28.88 -12.47
C ASP A 2 -0.27 29.47 -11.48
N GLY A 3 0.21 30.08 -10.39
CA GLY A 3 -0.66 30.84 -9.48
C GLY A 3 -0.37 30.79 -7.99
N ILE A 4 0.75 30.24 -7.55
CA ILE A 4 1.18 30.40 -6.15
C ILE A 4 2.04 31.67 -6.09
N ASP A 5 1.45 32.73 -5.54
CA ASP A 5 2.10 34.04 -5.43
C ASP A 5 3.40 33.92 -4.61
N GLY A 6 4.51 34.39 -5.16
CA GLY A 6 5.84 34.31 -4.54
C GLY A 6 6.66 33.03 -4.82
N THR A 7 6.14 32.08 -5.62
CA THR A 7 6.86 30.87 -5.97
C THR A 7 7.67 31.03 -7.26
N THR A 8 8.95 30.71 -7.22
CA THR A 8 9.81 30.65 -8.41
C THR A 8 9.90 29.22 -8.92
N LEU A 9 9.40 28.97 -10.13
CA LEU A 9 9.57 27.67 -10.79
C LEU A 9 10.99 27.56 -11.34
N VAL A 10 11.78 26.63 -10.83
CA VAL A 10 13.13 26.35 -11.33
C VAL A 10 13.10 25.03 -12.09
N LYS A 11 13.53 25.03 -13.36
CA LYS A 11 13.66 23.79 -14.13
C LYS A 11 14.81 22.96 -13.58
N ARG A 12 14.73 21.62 -13.71
CA ARG A 12 15.76 20.71 -13.20
C ARG A 12 17.18 21.08 -13.69
N SER A 13 17.33 21.43 -14.97
CA SER A 13 18.61 21.87 -15.52
C SER A 13 19.14 23.17 -14.89
N GLU A 14 18.26 24.10 -14.57
CA GLU A 14 18.62 25.34 -13.88
C GLU A 14 18.91 25.09 -12.40
N PHE A 15 18.28 24.10 -11.78
CA PHE A 15 18.54 23.70 -10.39
C PHE A 15 19.97 23.17 -10.25
N GLU A 16 20.37 22.26 -11.13
CA GLU A 16 21.72 21.70 -11.13
C GLU A 16 22.78 22.79 -11.34
N GLU A 17 22.54 23.73 -12.27
CA GLU A 17 23.47 24.83 -12.57
C GLU A 17 23.53 25.88 -11.45
N ARG A 18 22.41 26.20 -10.79
CA ARG A 18 22.32 27.25 -9.78
C ARG A 18 22.68 26.80 -8.38
N PHE A 19 22.35 25.57 -8.00
CA PHE A 19 22.42 25.11 -6.60
C PHE A 19 23.53 24.10 -6.34
N LEU A 20 23.98 23.34 -7.33
CA LEU A 20 25.09 22.41 -7.13
C LEU A 20 26.48 23.07 -7.24
N VAL A 21 26.56 24.28 -7.79
CA VAL A 21 27.82 25.04 -7.98
C VAL A 21 27.96 26.20 -6.97
N ALA A 22 26.89 26.56 -6.27
CA ALA A 22 26.92 27.63 -5.28
C ALA A 22 27.64 27.19 -4.01
N ALA A 23 28.59 28.00 -3.52
CA ALA A 23 29.14 27.82 -2.18
C ALA A 23 28.01 27.84 -1.14
N PRO A 24 28.09 27.03 -0.08
CA PRO A 24 27.07 27.03 0.96
C PRO A 24 26.92 28.45 1.49
N ALA A 25 25.72 29.03 1.33
CA ALA A 25 25.37 30.24 2.03
C ALA A 25 25.35 29.92 3.53
N GLU A 26 25.88 30.83 4.36
CA GLU A 26 25.58 30.79 5.78
C GLU A 26 24.08 31.03 5.92
N THR A 27 23.31 29.94 5.97
CA THR A 27 21.91 29.98 6.30
C THR A 27 21.79 29.95 7.82
N GLU A 28 21.20 30.96 8.41
CA GLU A 28 20.69 30.81 9.77
C GLU A 28 19.72 29.61 9.77
N PRO A 29 19.82 28.71 10.78
CA PRO A 29 18.87 27.62 10.87
C PRO A 29 17.47 28.24 10.92
N LEU A 30 16.63 27.90 9.93
CA LEU A 30 15.22 28.21 10.01
C LEU A 30 14.72 27.57 11.30
N SER A 31 14.27 28.37 12.26
CA SER A 31 13.62 27.85 13.47
C SER A 31 12.22 27.43 13.06
N GLU A 32 12.14 26.24 12.44
CA GLU A 32 10.87 25.66 12.07
C GLU A 32 10.23 25.11 13.34
N GLY A 33 9.03 25.59 13.64
CA GLY A 33 8.24 25.05 14.73
C GLY A 33 7.82 23.61 14.39
N GLU A 34 7.69 22.75 15.38
CA GLU A 34 7.19 21.38 15.23
C GLU A 34 5.87 21.32 14.46
N ASN A 35 5.09 22.42 14.51
CA ASN A 35 3.81 22.58 13.86
C ASN A 35 3.89 23.14 12.42
N ASP A 36 5.08 23.46 11.91
CA ASP A 36 5.21 23.93 10.55
C ASP A 36 4.99 22.80 9.55
N ILE A 37 4.52 23.16 8.36
CA ILE A 37 4.27 22.20 7.29
C ILE A 37 5.62 21.73 6.73
N ALA A 38 5.90 20.43 6.87
CA ALA A 38 7.10 19.82 6.31
C ALA A 38 6.87 19.36 4.87
N VAL A 39 5.71 18.76 4.58
CA VAL A 39 5.40 18.15 3.28
C VAL A 39 3.94 18.36 2.93
N LEU A 40 3.68 18.68 1.65
CA LEU A 40 2.36 18.64 1.03
C LEU A 40 2.34 17.52 0.00
N LEU A 41 1.46 16.53 0.19
CA LEU A 41 1.27 15.44 -0.75
C LEU A 41 -0.12 15.47 -1.36
N PHE A 42 -0.17 15.48 -2.69
CA PHE A 42 -1.43 15.41 -3.41
C PHE A 42 -1.91 13.96 -3.50
N THR A 43 -3.07 13.69 -2.90
CA THR A 43 -3.74 12.40 -2.98
C THR A 43 -4.90 12.47 -3.97
N SER A 44 -5.11 11.41 -4.74
CA SER A 44 -6.27 11.30 -5.62
C SER A 44 -7.51 11.08 -4.76
N GLY A 45 -8.25 12.15 -4.47
CA GLY A 45 -9.52 12.05 -3.76
C GLY A 45 -10.56 11.23 -4.54
N THR A 46 -11.46 10.55 -3.81
CA THR A 46 -12.62 9.83 -4.39
C THR A 46 -13.58 10.78 -5.13
N THR A 47 -13.55 12.07 -4.81
CA THR A 47 -14.40 13.13 -5.38
C THR A 47 -13.86 13.78 -6.65
N GLY A 48 -12.73 13.35 -7.19
CA GLY A 48 -12.18 13.81 -8.48
C GLY A 48 -11.09 14.87 -8.38
N ASP A 49 -11.17 15.84 -7.47
CA ASP A 49 -10.13 16.86 -7.29
C ASP A 49 -9.01 16.35 -6.35
N PRO A 50 -7.73 16.57 -6.71
CA PRO A 50 -6.62 16.22 -5.84
C PRO A 50 -6.71 16.96 -4.50
N LYS A 51 -6.58 16.22 -3.38
CA LYS A 51 -6.50 16.81 -2.04
C LYS A 51 -5.04 16.87 -1.61
N ALA A 52 -4.61 18.03 -1.12
CA ALA A 52 -3.27 18.18 -0.56
C ALA A 52 -3.30 17.76 0.92
N ALA A 53 -2.77 16.59 1.22
CA ALA A 53 -2.53 16.16 2.60
C ALA A 53 -1.35 16.95 3.17
N VAL A 54 -1.53 17.46 4.38
CA VAL A 54 -0.54 18.26 5.12
C VAL A 54 0.17 17.34 6.11
N LEU A 55 1.48 17.24 6.01
CA LEU A 55 2.32 16.55 6.98
C LEU A 55 3.22 17.57 7.67
N ARG A 56 3.09 17.66 8.99
CA ARG A 56 3.88 18.57 9.80
C ARG A 56 5.16 17.91 10.26
N HIS A 57 6.16 18.70 10.64
CA HIS A 57 7.41 18.17 11.18
C HIS A 57 7.14 17.24 12.37
N ALA A 58 6.24 17.60 13.29
CA ALA A 58 5.87 16.75 14.43
C ALA A 58 5.39 15.37 13.99
N ASN A 59 4.51 15.27 12.96
CA ASN A 59 3.97 14.01 12.51
C ASN A 59 5.06 13.09 11.93
N LEU A 60 5.91 13.64 11.04
CA LEU A 60 6.98 12.87 10.41
C LEU A 60 8.05 12.45 11.42
N THR A 61 8.40 13.35 12.36
CA THR A 61 9.37 13.07 13.42
C THR A 61 8.86 11.97 14.36
N SER A 62 7.59 12.04 14.79
CA SER A 62 6.96 11.00 15.60
C SER A 62 7.04 9.62 14.91
N TYR A 63 6.69 9.54 13.62
CA TYR A 63 6.81 8.30 12.85
C TYR A 63 8.25 7.78 12.80
N VAL A 64 9.21 8.64 12.43
CA VAL A 64 10.61 8.22 12.26
C VAL A 64 11.21 7.75 13.58
N MET A 65 11.02 8.50 14.66
CA MET A 65 11.59 8.18 15.98
C MET A 65 10.94 6.95 16.62
N SER A 66 9.68 6.65 16.29
CA SER A 66 9.00 5.44 16.80
C SER A 66 9.36 4.17 16.04
N THR A 67 9.96 4.29 14.84
CA THR A 67 10.22 3.14 13.96
C THR A 67 11.69 2.84 13.71
N VAL A 68 12.59 3.81 13.92
CA VAL A 68 14.04 3.68 13.62
C VAL A 68 14.87 4.29 14.73
N GLU A 69 15.96 3.62 15.10
CA GLU A 69 16.97 4.13 16.01
C GLU A 69 17.91 5.11 15.31
N LEU A 70 18.22 6.24 15.96
CA LEU A 70 19.15 7.24 15.43
C LEU A 70 20.54 6.63 15.22
N LEU A 71 21.05 6.73 13.97
CA LEU A 71 22.36 6.19 13.58
C LEU A 71 22.54 4.69 13.93
N GLY A 72 21.42 3.95 14.02
CA GLY A 72 21.43 2.52 14.37
C GLY A 72 21.84 1.60 13.23
N ALA A 73 22.02 2.12 12.01
CA ALA A 73 22.41 1.33 10.87
C ALA A 73 23.92 1.00 10.89
N ASP A 74 24.27 -0.22 10.45
CA ASP A 74 25.65 -0.61 10.18
C ASP A 74 26.24 0.20 9.01
N GLU A 75 27.57 0.43 9.00
CA GLU A 75 28.26 1.21 7.96
C GLU A 75 28.01 0.70 6.51
N ASN A 76 27.71 -0.60 6.35
CA ASN A 76 27.48 -1.23 5.07
C ASN A 76 25.99 -1.27 4.69
N GLU A 77 25.11 -0.72 5.51
CA GLU A 77 23.68 -0.71 5.18
C GLU A 77 23.36 0.29 4.08
N ALA A 78 22.58 -0.19 3.12
CA ALA A 78 22.13 0.60 1.98
C ALA A 78 20.65 0.36 1.71
N ALA A 79 19.89 1.44 1.52
CA ALA A 79 18.48 1.40 1.16
C ALA A 79 18.30 1.73 -0.32
N LEU A 80 17.53 0.90 -1.05
CA LEU A 80 17.10 1.18 -2.41
C LEU A 80 15.70 1.83 -2.39
N VAL A 81 15.64 3.09 -2.80
CA VAL A 81 14.39 3.84 -2.93
C VAL A 81 13.93 3.76 -4.38
N SER A 82 12.92 2.94 -4.63
CA SER A 82 12.29 2.72 -5.94
C SER A 82 10.83 3.18 -6.00
N VAL A 83 10.28 3.62 -4.85
CA VAL A 83 8.96 4.23 -4.78
C VAL A 83 9.09 5.74 -5.04
N PRO A 84 8.20 6.33 -5.85
CA PRO A 84 8.29 7.75 -6.20
C PRO A 84 8.28 8.69 -4.99
N PRO A 85 9.03 9.82 -5.03
CA PRO A 85 9.15 10.76 -3.92
C PRO A 85 7.86 11.57 -3.64
N TYR A 86 6.90 11.54 -4.56
CA TYR A 86 5.57 12.15 -4.36
C TYR A 86 4.57 11.19 -3.71
N HIS A 87 5.04 10.04 -3.19
CA HIS A 87 4.27 9.12 -2.38
C HIS A 87 4.87 9.05 -0.97
N ILE A 88 4.03 8.95 0.06
CA ILE A 88 4.50 8.93 1.46
C ILE A 88 5.52 7.82 1.72
N ALA A 89 5.38 6.68 1.09
CA ALA A 89 6.34 5.58 1.22
C ALA A 89 7.75 5.94 0.71
N GLY A 90 7.87 6.74 -0.35
CA GLY A 90 9.16 7.24 -0.83
C GLY A 90 9.79 8.23 0.15
N ILE A 91 8.99 9.15 0.69
CA ILE A 91 9.43 10.12 1.69
C ILE A 91 9.87 9.41 2.98
N SER A 92 9.05 8.51 3.50
CA SER A 92 9.36 7.75 4.72
C SER A 92 10.62 6.89 4.57
N ALA A 93 10.83 6.26 3.41
CA ALA A 93 12.04 5.49 3.13
C ALA A 93 13.31 6.37 3.18
N VAL A 94 13.24 7.61 2.68
CA VAL A 94 14.35 8.56 2.74
C VAL A 94 14.57 9.04 4.17
N LEU A 95 13.51 9.46 4.87
CA LEU A 95 13.63 10.00 6.24
C LEU A 95 14.15 8.94 7.22
N THR A 96 13.60 7.73 7.19
CA THR A 96 14.04 6.62 8.06
C THR A 96 15.47 6.18 7.74
N SER A 97 15.86 6.18 6.45
CA SER A 97 17.22 5.84 6.06
C SER A 97 18.23 6.91 6.48
N ALA A 98 17.89 8.19 6.29
CA ALA A 98 18.73 9.30 6.71
C ALA A 98 18.90 9.34 8.24
N TYR A 99 17.82 9.17 8.99
CA TYR A 99 17.84 9.14 10.46
C TYR A 99 18.64 7.94 11.00
N GLY A 100 18.46 6.76 10.38
CA GLY A 100 19.20 5.55 10.74
C GLY A 100 20.66 5.55 10.29
N GLY A 101 21.08 6.48 9.42
CA GLY A 101 22.46 6.57 8.88
C GLY A 101 22.73 5.61 7.72
N ARG A 102 21.70 5.13 7.00
CA ARG A 102 21.82 4.26 5.83
C ARG A 102 22.24 5.03 4.59
N ARG A 103 23.09 4.45 3.78
CA ARG A 103 23.35 4.92 2.42
C ARG A 103 22.09 4.79 1.57
N ILE A 104 21.71 5.84 0.85
CA ILE A 104 20.49 5.85 0.02
C ILE A 104 20.89 5.74 -1.45
N VAL A 105 20.30 4.78 -2.15
CA VAL A 105 20.42 4.58 -3.59
C VAL A 105 19.03 4.78 -4.21
N TYR A 106 18.96 5.59 -5.26
CA TYR A 106 17.72 5.86 -5.97
C TYR A 106 17.61 5.10 -7.27
N LEU A 107 16.42 4.56 -7.52
CA LEU A 107 15.97 4.09 -8.83
C LEU A 107 14.84 5.01 -9.31
N PRO A 108 15.14 5.96 -10.23
CA PRO A 108 14.17 7.01 -10.61
C PRO A 108 12.91 6.51 -11.30
N ALA A 109 13.00 5.40 -12.04
CA ALA A 109 11.88 4.73 -12.68
C ALA A 109 12.02 3.23 -12.46
N PHE A 110 10.97 2.58 -12.00
CA PHE A 110 11.01 1.16 -11.70
C PHE A 110 11.11 0.31 -12.98
N SER A 111 12.12 -0.52 -13.05
CA SER A 111 12.24 -1.70 -13.88
C SER A 111 12.74 -2.84 -12.99
N ALA A 112 12.14 -4.01 -13.09
CA ALA A 112 12.52 -5.14 -12.24
C ALA A 112 13.96 -5.60 -12.51
N GLU A 113 14.39 -5.57 -13.77
CA GLU A 113 15.76 -5.91 -14.21
C GLU A 113 16.78 -4.92 -13.63
N GLU A 114 16.48 -3.62 -13.71
CA GLU A 114 17.36 -2.59 -13.19
C GLU A 114 17.38 -2.62 -11.66
N TRP A 115 16.23 -2.85 -11.02
CA TRP A 115 16.16 -3.01 -9.58
C TRP A 115 17.04 -4.15 -9.08
N VAL A 116 16.97 -5.35 -9.68
CA VAL A 116 17.80 -6.51 -9.33
C VAL A 116 19.28 -6.21 -9.59
N SER A 117 19.61 -5.59 -10.73
CA SER A 117 20.98 -5.20 -11.07
C SER A 117 21.58 -4.22 -10.06
N ILE A 118 20.83 -3.18 -9.67
CA ILE A 118 21.25 -2.21 -8.65
C ILE A 118 21.37 -2.88 -7.30
N ALA A 119 20.39 -3.69 -6.90
CA ALA A 119 20.40 -4.37 -5.61
C ALA A 119 21.64 -5.27 -5.45
N SER A 120 22.04 -5.97 -6.51
CA SER A 120 23.25 -6.79 -6.53
C SER A 120 24.52 -5.94 -6.54
N ARG A 121 24.64 -4.99 -7.46
CA ARG A 121 25.84 -4.16 -7.65
C ARG A 121 26.15 -3.25 -6.47
N GLU A 122 25.11 -2.64 -5.89
CA GLU A 122 25.22 -1.70 -4.77
C GLU A 122 25.15 -2.40 -3.40
N ALA A 123 25.10 -3.73 -3.36
CA ALA A 123 24.94 -4.50 -2.12
C ALA A 123 23.81 -3.95 -1.24
N ILE A 124 22.62 -3.74 -1.82
CA ILE A 124 21.45 -3.21 -1.12
C ILE A 124 21.02 -4.17 -0.01
N THR A 125 20.82 -3.61 1.18
CA THR A 125 20.40 -4.36 2.35
C THR A 125 18.92 -4.16 2.70
N HIS A 126 18.35 -3.01 2.36
CA HIS A 126 16.97 -2.63 2.67
C HIS A 126 16.28 -2.07 1.43
N ALA A 127 15.03 -2.44 1.22
CA ALA A 127 14.22 -1.85 0.17
C ALA A 127 12.74 -1.87 0.54
N MET A 128 11.97 -1.00 -0.12
CA MET A 128 10.52 -1.03 -0.10
C MET A 128 9.97 -1.13 -1.51
N VAL A 129 8.97 -1.99 -1.70
CA VAL A 129 8.30 -2.21 -2.98
C VAL A 129 6.79 -2.28 -2.80
N VAL A 130 6.05 -2.16 -3.90
CA VAL A 130 4.62 -2.51 -3.91
C VAL A 130 4.43 -3.95 -4.41
N PRO A 131 3.27 -4.60 -4.16
CA PRO A 131 3.06 -6.01 -4.52
C PRO A 131 3.39 -6.37 -5.97
N THR A 132 3.00 -5.50 -6.92
CA THR A 132 3.27 -5.71 -8.35
C THR A 132 4.75 -5.58 -8.71
N MET A 133 5.52 -4.76 -7.98
CA MET A 133 6.97 -4.68 -8.12
C MET A 133 7.62 -5.95 -7.62
N LEU A 134 7.21 -6.45 -6.46
CA LEU A 134 7.74 -7.70 -5.88
C LEU A 134 7.53 -8.87 -6.83
N ASP A 135 6.33 -9.03 -7.37
CA ASP A 135 6.01 -10.11 -8.32
C ASP A 135 6.95 -10.11 -9.53
N ARG A 136 7.15 -8.92 -10.16
CA ARG A 136 8.08 -8.76 -11.28
C ARG A 136 9.54 -8.99 -10.91
N ILE A 137 9.97 -8.58 -9.71
CA ILE A 137 11.32 -8.84 -9.21
C ILE A 137 11.55 -10.35 -9.08
N LEU A 138 10.58 -11.08 -8.52
CA LEU A 138 10.67 -12.54 -8.38
C LEU A 138 10.75 -13.26 -9.73
N ASP A 139 10.06 -12.75 -10.76
CA ASP A 139 10.18 -13.27 -12.13
C ASP A 139 11.58 -13.09 -12.71
N VAL A 140 12.20 -11.93 -12.47
CA VAL A 140 13.59 -11.66 -12.89
C VAL A 140 14.55 -12.58 -12.13
N LEU A 141 14.41 -12.70 -10.80
CA LEU A 141 15.26 -13.61 -10.00
C LEU A 141 15.15 -15.07 -10.46
N ALA A 142 13.95 -15.55 -10.74
CA ALA A 142 13.72 -16.91 -11.25
C ALA A 142 14.37 -17.11 -12.62
N LYS A 143 14.34 -16.09 -13.48
CA LYS A 143 14.89 -16.15 -14.84
C LYS A 143 16.43 -16.02 -14.87
N THR A 144 17.00 -15.19 -13.99
CA THR A 144 18.45 -14.88 -13.99
C THR A 144 19.25 -15.77 -13.06
N GLY A 145 18.63 -16.33 -12.01
CA GLY A 145 19.29 -17.07 -10.95
C GLY A 145 20.01 -16.18 -9.92
N GLU A 146 19.84 -14.85 -9.99
CA GLU A 146 20.38 -13.91 -9.01
C GLU A 146 19.80 -14.18 -7.61
N ARG A 147 20.59 -13.99 -6.54
CA ARG A 147 20.23 -14.35 -5.17
C ARG A 147 20.20 -13.22 -4.16
N LEU A 148 20.70 -12.03 -4.49
CA LEU A 148 20.75 -10.83 -3.66
C LEU A 148 21.23 -11.09 -2.21
N PRO A 149 22.44 -11.64 -1.99
CA PRO A 149 22.87 -12.10 -0.66
C PRO A 149 23.05 -10.96 0.35
N ALA A 150 23.16 -9.72 -0.08
CA ALA A 150 23.25 -8.56 0.79
C ALA A 150 21.88 -8.09 1.30
N LEU A 151 20.79 -8.44 0.61
CA LEU A 151 19.44 -7.99 0.99
C LEU A 151 19.03 -8.64 2.32
N ARG A 152 18.74 -7.83 3.33
CA ARG A 152 18.36 -8.26 4.67
C ARG A 152 16.88 -8.07 4.94
N ALA A 153 16.33 -6.92 4.53
CA ALA A 153 14.94 -6.57 4.77
C ALA A 153 14.26 -6.02 3.51
N LEU A 154 13.06 -6.49 3.24
CA LEU A 154 12.21 -6.03 2.16
C LEU A 154 10.82 -5.73 2.70
N SER A 155 10.49 -4.46 2.83
CA SER A 155 9.13 -4.05 3.15
C SER A 155 8.28 -3.95 1.89
N TYR A 156 7.00 -4.25 2.03
CA TYR A 156 6.02 -4.08 0.98
C TYR A 156 4.72 -3.49 1.53
N GLY A 157 3.97 -2.79 0.69
CA GLY A 157 2.73 -2.12 1.09
C GLY A 157 2.11 -1.32 -0.05
N GLY A 158 1.14 -0.46 0.30
CA GLY A 158 0.45 0.37 -0.70
C GLY A 158 -0.63 -0.36 -1.50
N GLY A 159 -0.77 -1.66 -1.32
CA GLY A 159 -1.79 -2.51 -1.92
C GLY A 159 -1.85 -3.88 -1.25
N ARG A 160 -2.93 -4.61 -1.51
CA ARG A 160 -3.07 -5.98 -0.98
C ARG A 160 -2.04 -6.91 -1.62
N MET A 161 -1.32 -7.67 -0.78
CA MET A 161 -0.35 -8.67 -1.23
C MET A 161 -1.05 -10.00 -1.50
N PRO A 162 -1.01 -10.53 -2.73
CA PRO A 162 -1.51 -11.88 -3.00
C PRO A 162 -0.69 -12.95 -2.27
N GLU A 163 -1.36 -13.90 -1.59
CA GLU A 163 -0.68 -14.97 -0.87
C GLU A 163 0.32 -15.77 -1.74
N PRO A 164 0.01 -16.12 -3.00
CA PRO A 164 0.99 -16.82 -3.85
C PRO A 164 2.27 -16.02 -4.09
N VAL A 165 2.20 -14.69 -4.15
CA VAL A 165 3.36 -13.83 -4.37
C VAL A 165 4.25 -13.81 -3.13
N ILE A 166 3.68 -13.60 -1.94
CA ILE A 166 4.48 -13.59 -0.70
C ILE A 166 5.03 -14.99 -0.38
N ALA A 167 4.28 -16.05 -0.63
CA ALA A 167 4.78 -17.42 -0.47
C ALA A 167 6.00 -17.69 -1.36
N ARG A 168 5.93 -17.29 -2.65
CA ARG A 168 7.04 -17.38 -3.59
C ARG A 168 8.23 -16.52 -3.16
N ALA A 169 7.99 -15.34 -2.58
CA ALA A 169 9.05 -14.47 -2.09
C ALA A 169 9.80 -15.09 -0.90
N LEU A 170 9.07 -15.65 0.06
CA LEU A 170 9.65 -16.35 1.22
C LEU A 170 10.48 -17.59 0.82
N GLU A 171 10.07 -18.28 -0.24
CA GLU A 171 10.82 -19.41 -0.79
C GLU A 171 12.08 -18.95 -1.56
N ALA A 172 11.96 -17.93 -2.40
CA ALA A 172 13.05 -17.45 -3.24
C ALA A 172 14.15 -16.71 -2.46
N LEU A 173 13.77 -16.01 -1.38
CA LEU A 173 14.64 -15.17 -0.56
C LEU A 173 14.48 -15.52 0.95
N PRO A 174 14.80 -16.75 1.38
CA PRO A 174 14.51 -17.22 2.76
C PRO A 174 15.32 -16.49 3.83
N HIS A 175 16.40 -15.82 3.45
CA HIS A 175 17.26 -15.02 4.34
C HIS A 175 16.78 -13.59 4.53
N VAL A 176 15.75 -13.16 3.76
CA VAL A 176 15.23 -11.79 3.80
C VAL A 176 14.09 -11.70 4.81
N ASP A 177 14.12 -10.65 5.61
CA ASP A 177 13.03 -10.26 6.51
C ASP A 177 11.96 -9.48 5.74
N PHE A 178 10.85 -10.15 5.45
CA PHE A 178 9.70 -9.50 4.81
C PHE A 178 8.84 -8.79 5.84
N VAL A 179 8.41 -7.58 5.49
CA VAL A 179 7.54 -6.75 6.34
C VAL A 179 6.40 -6.20 5.50
N ASN A 180 5.16 -6.53 5.84
CA ASN A 180 3.98 -5.87 5.27
C ASN A 180 3.69 -4.59 6.05
N ALA A 181 3.61 -3.45 5.38
CA ALA A 181 3.37 -2.14 5.99
C ALA A 181 2.05 -1.55 5.45
N TYR A 182 1.07 -1.40 6.33
CA TYR A 182 -0.17 -0.71 6.05
C TYR A 182 -0.16 0.70 6.63
N GLY A 183 -0.60 1.66 5.85
CA GLY A 183 -0.77 3.04 6.26
C GLY A 183 -1.19 3.93 5.10
N LEU A 184 -1.42 5.20 5.42
CA LEU A 184 -1.91 6.22 4.50
C LEU A 184 -0.97 7.42 4.49
N THR A 185 -1.19 8.32 3.54
CA THR A 185 -0.50 9.62 3.54
C THR A 185 -0.82 10.40 4.80
N GLU A 186 -2.08 10.39 5.20
CA GLU A 186 -2.65 11.08 6.37
C GLU A 186 -2.12 10.55 7.71
N THR A 187 -1.49 9.38 7.72
CA THR A 187 -0.89 8.76 8.92
C THR A 187 0.63 8.83 8.93
N SER A 188 1.24 9.67 8.07
CA SER A 188 2.68 9.82 7.91
C SER A 188 3.44 8.53 7.58
N SER A 189 2.78 7.55 7.05
CA SER A 189 3.21 6.24 6.58
C SER A 189 2.56 5.09 7.37
N THR A 190 3.37 4.19 7.98
CA THR A 190 2.93 2.92 8.53
C THR A 190 2.09 3.07 9.81
N VAL A 191 0.94 2.42 9.83
CA VAL A 191 0.02 2.29 10.98
C VAL A 191 0.15 0.92 11.63
N ALA A 192 0.19 -0.11 10.80
CA ALA A 192 0.32 -1.50 11.25
C ALA A 192 1.35 -2.24 10.39
N LEU A 193 2.01 -3.21 10.97
CA LEU A 193 2.98 -4.03 10.27
C LEU A 193 2.86 -5.52 10.64
N LEU A 194 3.01 -6.38 9.64
CA LEU A 194 3.25 -7.80 9.80
C LEU A 194 4.76 -8.04 9.70
N GLY A 195 5.37 -8.48 10.79
CA GLY A 195 6.81 -8.65 10.90
C GLY A 195 7.35 -9.90 10.22
N ALA A 196 8.67 -10.03 10.17
CA ALA A 196 9.34 -11.18 9.55
C ALA A 196 9.02 -12.51 10.25
N ASP A 197 8.97 -12.51 11.58
CA ASP A 197 8.66 -13.71 12.37
C ASP A 197 7.20 -14.14 12.17
N ASP A 198 6.27 -13.18 12.03
CA ASP A 198 4.88 -13.47 11.72
C ASP A 198 4.74 -14.14 10.35
N HIS A 199 5.47 -13.65 9.32
CA HIS A 199 5.50 -14.27 8.00
C HIS A 199 5.99 -15.72 8.06
N ARG A 200 7.13 -15.96 8.75
CA ARG A 200 7.71 -17.31 8.90
C ARG A 200 6.80 -18.24 9.67
N THR A 201 6.20 -17.74 10.75
CA THR A 201 5.25 -18.51 11.56
C THR A 201 4.01 -18.88 10.76
N ALA A 202 3.44 -17.89 10.04
CA ALA A 202 2.21 -18.11 9.29
C ALA A 202 2.42 -19.07 8.10
N ILE A 203 3.52 -18.95 7.33
CA ILE A 203 3.76 -19.83 6.18
C ILE A 203 4.08 -21.28 6.62
N ALA A 204 4.70 -21.46 7.78
CA ALA A 204 5.06 -22.78 8.32
C ALA A 204 3.91 -23.46 9.06
N SER A 205 2.80 -22.77 9.35
CA SER A 205 1.72 -23.29 10.16
C SER A 205 0.73 -24.13 9.34
N ASP A 206 0.32 -25.26 9.92
CA ASP A 206 -0.81 -26.07 9.42
C ASP A 206 -2.16 -25.57 9.98
N ASP A 207 -2.16 -24.67 10.98
CA ASP A 207 -3.36 -24.07 11.50
C ASP A 207 -3.87 -22.97 10.55
N PRO A 208 -5.08 -23.13 9.98
CA PRO A 208 -5.64 -22.15 9.04
C PRO A 208 -5.79 -20.74 9.65
N LEU A 209 -6.03 -20.63 10.96
CA LEU A 209 -6.17 -19.35 11.65
C LEU A 209 -4.84 -18.59 11.76
N VAL A 210 -3.74 -19.33 11.92
CA VAL A 210 -2.39 -18.75 11.90
C VAL A 210 -1.96 -18.44 10.47
N ARG A 211 -2.18 -19.38 9.55
CA ARG A 211 -1.78 -19.24 8.15
C ARG A 211 -2.45 -18.05 7.46
N ARG A 212 -3.73 -17.77 7.73
CA ARG A 212 -4.44 -16.60 7.16
C ARG A 212 -3.79 -15.27 7.49
N ARG A 213 -2.92 -15.19 8.53
CA ARG A 213 -2.18 -13.96 8.90
C ARG A 213 -1.22 -13.47 7.81
N LEU A 214 -0.85 -14.32 6.85
CA LEU A 214 -0.14 -13.88 5.64
C LEU A 214 -0.95 -12.85 4.83
N GLY A 215 -2.27 -12.86 4.93
CA GLY A 215 -3.17 -11.88 4.32
C GLY A 215 -3.48 -10.67 5.21
N SER A 216 -2.96 -10.64 6.45
CA SER A 216 -3.11 -9.50 7.35
C SER A 216 -2.06 -8.41 7.07
N VAL A 217 -2.28 -7.24 7.64
CA VAL A 217 -1.27 -6.18 7.70
C VAL A 217 -0.57 -6.14 9.06
N GLY A 218 -0.73 -7.20 9.87
CA GLY A 218 -0.09 -7.35 11.17
C GLY A 218 -0.76 -6.57 12.28
N LYS A 219 0.02 -6.04 13.20
CA LYS A 219 -0.45 -5.34 14.40
C LYS A 219 -0.17 -3.85 14.33
N PRO A 220 -0.99 -3.02 14.99
CA PRO A 220 -0.72 -1.58 15.10
C PRO A 220 0.66 -1.31 15.69
N LEU A 221 1.30 -0.24 15.26
CA LEU A 221 2.53 0.24 15.89
C LEU A 221 2.26 0.61 17.36
N PRO A 222 3.21 0.40 18.27
CA PRO A 222 3.03 0.71 19.69
C PRO A 222 2.75 2.20 19.98
N SER A 223 3.11 3.09 19.05
CA SER A 223 2.87 4.55 19.12
C SER A 223 1.46 4.96 18.70
N LEU A 224 0.62 4.02 18.27
CA LEU A 224 -0.71 4.28 17.75
C LEU A 224 -1.78 3.51 18.50
N GLU A 225 -2.94 4.13 18.61
CA GLU A 225 -4.18 3.47 18.97
C GLU A 225 -4.97 3.15 17.69
N LEU A 226 -5.60 1.98 17.65
CA LEU A 226 -6.42 1.54 16.53
C LEU A 226 -7.71 0.91 17.03
N GLU A 227 -8.81 1.31 16.44
CA GLU A 227 -10.15 0.74 16.69
C GLU A 227 -10.83 0.39 15.37
N ILE A 228 -11.65 -0.63 15.41
CA ILE A 228 -12.61 -0.93 14.35
C ILE A 228 -13.98 -0.50 14.86
N ARG A 229 -14.68 0.35 14.10
CA ARG A 229 -15.96 0.92 14.53
C ARG A 229 -17.08 0.59 13.55
N ARG A 230 -18.25 0.34 14.11
CA ARG A 230 -19.53 0.22 13.38
C ARG A 230 -20.01 1.60 12.93
N ASP A 231 -21.03 1.64 12.08
CA ASP A 231 -21.66 2.87 11.59
C ASP A 231 -22.24 3.75 12.71
N ASP A 232 -22.61 3.15 13.85
CA ASP A 232 -23.10 3.87 15.02
C ASP A 232 -21.99 4.42 15.93
N GLY A 233 -20.72 4.21 15.55
CA GLY A 233 -19.53 4.65 16.28
C GLY A 233 -19.08 3.73 17.40
N SER A 234 -19.80 2.64 17.70
CA SER A 234 -19.38 1.63 18.69
C SER A 234 -18.24 0.77 18.15
N CYS A 235 -17.35 0.30 19.06
CA CYS A 235 -16.28 -0.61 18.67
C CYS A 235 -16.82 -1.98 18.27
N CYS A 236 -16.24 -2.56 17.22
CA CYS A 236 -16.49 -3.92 16.79
C CYS A 236 -15.85 -4.95 17.73
N ASP A 237 -16.45 -6.13 17.81
CA ASP A 237 -15.83 -7.29 18.43
C ASP A 237 -14.77 -7.89 17.50
N ALA A 238 -13.92 -8.81 18.03
CA ALA A 238 -12.98 -9.55 17.20
C ALA A 238 -13.71 -10.31 16.08
N GLU A 239 -13.11 -10.36 14.88
CA GLU A 239 -13.68 -10.97 13.66
C GLU A 239 -14.88 -10.20 13.07
N GLU A 240 -15.23 -9.05 13.61
CA GLU A 240 -16.30 -8.20 13.09
C GLU A 240 -15.71 -7.06 12.26
N ALA A 241 -16.20 -6.91 11.03
CA ALA A 241 -15.76 -5.87 10.11
C ALA A 241 -16.41 -4.50 10.43
N GLY A 242 -15.62 -3.44 10.30
CA GLY A 242 -16.06 -2.06 10.44
C GLY A 242 -15.04 -1.12 9.81
N GLU A 243 -15.20 0.18 10.05
CA GLU A 243 -14.24 1.18 9.61
C GLU A 243 -13.04 1.23 10.56
N ILE A 244 -11.85 1.33 9.98
CA ILE A 244 -10.59 1.45 10.72
C ILE A 244 -10.42 2.91 11.16
N TYR A 245 -10.26 3.11 12.48
CA TYR A 245 -9.94 4.38 13.10
C TYR A 245 -8.55 4.33 13.73
N VAL A 246 -7.80 5.42 13.61
CA VAL A 246 -6.44 5.50 14.16
C VAL A 246 -6.23 6.82 14.89
N ARG A 247 -5.40 6.81 15.95
CA ARG A 247 -5.01 7.97 16.74
C ARG A 247 -3.56 7.86 17.18
N GLY A 248 -2.84 8.99 17.17
CA GLY A 248 -1.46 9.11 17.63
C GLY A 248 -0.75 10.30 16.98
N ASP A 249 0.42 10.66 17.49
CA ASP A 249 1.13 11.89 17.10
C ASP A 249 1.57 11.91 15.62
N GLN A 250 1.80 10.75 15.02
CA GLN A 250 2.13 10.64 13.59
C GLN A 250 0.92 10.84 12.67
N VAL A 251 -0.32 10.78 13.21
CA VAL A 251 -1.55 10.93 12.43
C VAL A 251 -1.82 12.40 12.18
N SER A 252 -1.62 12.85 10.96
CA SER A 252 -1.91 14.23 10.60
C SER A 252 -3.40 14.44 10.32
N GLY A 253 -4.03 13.57 9.52
CA GLY A 253 -5.43 13.68 9.12
C GLY A 253 -5.83 15.07 8.61
N GLU A 254 -4.85 15.89 8.23
CA GLU A 254 -5.02 17.29 7.83
C GLU A 254 -4.90 17.43 6.31
N TYR A 255 -5.74 18.27 5.74
CA TYR A 255 -5.64 18.72 4.36
C TYR A 255 -5.52 20.25 4.33
N LEU A 256 -5.02 20.82 3.24
CA LEU A 256 -4.71 22.24 3.13
C LEU A 256 -5.85 23.18 3.58
N HIS A 257 -7.11 22.75 3.46
CA HIS A 257 -8.28 23.56 3.79
C HIS A 257 -9.24 22.94 4.81
N LYS A 258 -8.90 21.77 5.36
CA LYS A 258 -9.74 21.10 6.36
C LYS A 258 -8.95 20.07 7.17
N THR A 259 -9.40 19.79 8.38
CA THR A 259 -8.99 18.60 9.13
C THR A 259 -10.04 17.50 8.99
N ALA A 260 -9.58 16.25 8.99
CA ALA A 260 -10.41 15.05 9.10
C ALA A 260 -10.22 14.35 10.47
N ILE A 261 -9.42 14.94 11.36
CA ILE A 261 -9.33 14.51 12.76
C ILE A 261 -10.63 14.92 13.46
N ALA A 262 -11.29 14.01 14.12
CA ALA A 262 -12.43 14.27 14.96
C ALA A 262 -12.03 14.98 16.28
N ASP A 263 -12.99 15.58 16.98
CA ASP A 263 -12.74 16.34 18.23
C ASP A 263 -12.10 15.49 19.33
N ASP A 264 -12.27 14.16 19.29
CA ASP A 264 -11.70 13.17 20.20
C ASP A 264 -10.30 12.68 19.77
N GLY A 265 -9.73 13.27 18.71
CA GLY A 265 -8.40 12.97 18.16
C GLY A 265 -8.33 11.78 17.23
N TRP A 266 -9.44 11.11 16.92
CA TRP A 266 -9.48 9.98 16.00
C TRP A 266 -9.57 10.42 14.53
N PHE A 267 -8.86 9.68 13.70
CA PHE A 267 -8.92 9.78 12.24
C PHE A 267 -9.61 8.56 11.66
N ALA A 268 -10.70 8.78 10.93
CA ALA A 268 -11.40 7.78 10.14
C ALA A 268 -10.65 7.54 8.83
N THR A 269 -10.13 6.33 8.62
CA THR A 269 -9.26 6.04 7.46
C THR A 269 -10.03 5.87 6.15
N ASN A 270 -11.35 5.64 6.23
CA ASN A 270 -12.20 5.21 5.11
C ASN A 270 -11.76 3.85 4.52
N ASP A 271 -11.04 3.05 5.31
CA ASP A 271 -10.73 1.66 5.01
C ASP A 271 -11.58 0.74 5.89
N ALA A 272 -12.14 -0.32 5.30
CA ALA A 272 -12.81 -1.39 6.02
C ALA A 272 -11.80 -2.43 6.48
N GLY A 273 -12.02 -2.99 7.68
CA GLY A 273 -11.18 -4.05 8.20
C GLY A 273 -11.72 -4.64 9.50
N TRP A 274 -10.99 -5.60 10.03
CA TRP A 274 -11.32 -6.27 11.29
C TRP A 274 -10.05 -6.79 11.98
N LEU A 275 -10.14 -7.00 13.28
CA LEU A 275 -9.06 -7.58 14.09
C LEU A 275 -9.36 -9.04 14.40
N ASP A 276 -8.35 -9.93 14.31
CA ASP A 276 -8.49 -11.27 14.88
C ASP A 276 -8.36 -11.23 16.42
N ALA A 277 -8.62 -12.37 17.07
CA ALA A 277 -8.56 -12.48 18.54
C ALA A 277 -7.16 -12.17 19.13
N ASP A 278 -6.11 -12.24 18.31
CA ASP A 278 -4.73 -11.93 18.71
C ASP A 278 -4.29 -10.52 18.30
N GLY A 279 -5.22 -9.71 17.74
CA GLY A 279 -5.02 -8.31 17.37
C GLY A 279 -4.31 -8.08 16.03
N TYR A 280 -4.33 -9.07 15.12
CA TYR A 280 -3.88 -8.89 13.74
C TYR A 280 -4.96 -8.20 12.92
N LEU A 281 -4.58 -7.14 12.22
CA LEU A 281 -5.48 -6.34 11.38
C LEU A 281 -5.57 -6.92 9.97
N PHE A 282 -6.80 -7.15 9.52
CA PHE A 282 -7.12 -7.52 8.15
C PHE A 282 -7.83 -6.35 7.47
N VAL A 283 -7.22 -5.82 6.40
CA VAL A 283 -7.79 -4.72 5.61
C VAL A 283 -8.54 -5.30 4.43
N GLU A 284 -9.83 -5.00 4.34
CA GLU A 284 -10.70 -5.51 3.26
C GLU A 284 -10.71 -4.61 2.03
N GLY A 285 -10.38 -3.34 2.21
CA GLY A 285 -10.31 -2.32 1.16
C GLY A 285 -10.96 -1.01 1.57
N ARG A 286 -11.15 -0.11 0.60
CA ARG A 286 -11.81 1.18 0.83
C ARG A 286 -13.30 0.99 1.02
N LEU A 287 -13.91 1.71 1.96
CA LEU A 287 -15.36 1.72 2.12
C LEU A 287 -16.09 2.14 0.84
N ASP A 288 -15.51 3.09 0.09
CA ASP A 288 -16.04 3.54 -1.20
C ASP A 288 -15.99 2.46 -2.30
N ASP A 289 -15.19 1.41 -2.13
CA ASP A 289 -15.06 0.30 -3.07
C ASP A 289 -15.91 -0.93 -2.67
N VAL A 290 -16.43 -0.97 -1.43
CA VAL A 290 -17.32 -2.03 -0.95
C VAL A 290 -18.56 -2.09 -1.83
N ILE A 291 -18.90 -3.28 -2.27
CA ILE A 291 -20.07 -3.51 -3.13
C ILE A 291 -21.28 -3.74 -2.23
N VAL A 292 -22.29 -2.85 -2.34
CA VAL A 292 -23.52 -2.97 -1.55
C VAL A 292 -24.59 -3.69 -2.37
N ARG A 293 -24.66 -5.02 -2.20
CA ARG A 293 -25.58 -5.87 -2.94
C ARG A 293 -26.73 -6.33 -2.07
N GLY A 294 -27.92 -5.79 -2.31
CA GLY A 294 -29.13 -6.17 -1.57
C GLY A 294 -29.01 -5.95 -0.05
N GLY A 295 -28.23 -4.99 0.40
CA GLY A 295 -27.93 -4.71 1.82
C GLY A 295 -26.78 -5.53 2.41
N GLU A 296 -26.14 -6.41 1.63
CA GLU A 296 -24.91 -7.12 2.02
C GLU A 296 -23.69 -6.32 1.55
N ASN A 297 -22.76 -6.04 2.46
CA ASN A 297 -21.47 -5.45 2.15
C ASN A 297 -20.50 -6.55 1.68
N ILE A 298 -20.03 -6.45 0.44
CA ILE A 298 -19.14 -7.42 -0.20
C ILE A 298 -17.81 -6.76 -0.47
N SER A 299 -16.73 -7.32 0.11
CA SER A 299 -15.37 -6.89 -0.16
C SER A 299 -14.92 -7.36 -1.55
N PRO A 300 -14.53 -6.45 -2.47
CA PRO A 300 -13.96 -6.84 -3.76
C PRO A 300 -12.70 -7.70 -3.62
N GLY A 301 -11.85 -7.36 -2.64
CA GLY A 301 -10.56 -8.00 -2.45
C GLY A 301 -10.66 -9.49 -2.13
N GLU A 302 -11.68 -9.92 -1.39
CA GLU A 302 -11.93 -11.34 -1.07
C GLU A 302 -12.21 -12.15 -2.34
N ILE A 303 -13.00 -11.60 -3.25
CA ILE A 303 -13.33 -12.25 -4.53
C ILE A 303 -12.12 -12.22 -5.46
N GLU A 304 -11.36 -11.12 -5.47
CA GLU A 304 -10.13 -10.98 -6.26
C GLU A 304 -9.10 -12.04 -5.87
N ASP A 305 -8.91 -12.31 -4.57
CA ASP A 305 -7.97 -13.33 -4.10
C ASP A 305 -8.35 -14.73 -4.57
N VAL A 306 -9.63 -15.06 -4.46
CA VAL A 306 -10.14 -16.35 -4.96
C VAL A 306 -9.93 -16.45 -6.46
N LEU A 307 -10.27 -15.43 -7.23
CA LEU A 307 -10.08 -15.44 -8.67
C LEU A 307 -8.61 -15.51 -9.08
N ARG A 308 -7.69 -14.80 -8.37
CA ARG A 308 -6.25 -14.90 -8.65
C ARG A 308 -5.67 -16.29 -8.43
N SER A 309 -6.25 -17.09 -7.55
CA SER A 309 -5.82 -18.47 -7.33
C SER A 309 -6.18 -19.42 -8.49
N HIS A 310 -7.05 -18.99 -9.40
CA HIS A 310 -7.44 -19.80 -10.56
C HIS A 310 -6.37 -19.75 -11.67
N PRO A 311 -5.97 -20.90 -12.25
CA PRO A 311 -4.89 -20.97 -13.25
C PRO A 311 -5.05 -20.09 -14.49
N GLN A 312 -6.29 -19.78 -14.87
CA GLN A 312 -6.60 -18.95 -16.04
C GLN A 312 -6.43 -17.44 -15.79
N VAL A 313 -6.28 -17.01 -14.53
CA VAL A 313 -6.27 -15.60 -14.17
C VAL A 313 -4.84 -15.11 -13.99
N ALA A 314 -4.45 -14.13 -14.79
CA ALA A 314 -3.20 -13.41 -14.62
C ALA A 314 -3.38 -12.24 -13.62
N ASP A 315 -4.50 -11.51 -13.78
CA ASP A 315 -4.88 -10.41 -12.88
C ASP A 315 -6.40 -10.22 -12.89
N VAL A 316 -6.93 -9.56 -11.85
CA VAL A 316 -8.37 -9.35 -11.69
C VAL A 316 -8.67 -8.09 -10.89
N ALA A 317 -9.74 -7.42 -11.30
CA ALA A 317 -10.40 -6.37 -10.53
C ALA A 317 -11.86 -6.73 -10.33
N VAL A 318 -12.36 -6.59 -9.11
CA VAL A 318 -13.77 -6.77 -8.78
C VAL A 318 -14.36 -5.43 -8.36
N LEU A 319 -15.57 -5.13 -8.85
CA LEU A 319 -16.24 -3.86 -8.58
C LEU A 319 -17.77 -4.02 -8.61
N GLY A 320 -18.46 -3.10 -7.91
CA GLY A 320 -19.91 -2.97 -7.98
C GLY A 320 -20.32 -2.18 -9.21
N LEU A 321 -21.25 -2.73 -10.01
CA LEU A 321 -21.95 -2.00 -11.06
C LEU A 321 -23.42 -1.80 -10.68
N PRO A 322 -24.06 -0.72 -11.13
CA PRO A 322 -25.47 -0.48 -10.84
C PRO A 322 -26.37 -1.68 -11.20
N SER A 323 -27.32 -1.99 -10.34
CA SER A 323 -28.32 -3.04 -10.55
C SER A 323 -29.69 -2.58 -10.05
N VAL A 324 -30.70 -2.65 -10.90
CA VAL A 324 -32.09 -2.30 -10.54
C VAL A 324 -32.62 -3.21 -9.43
N GLN A 325 -32.19 -4.48 -9.44
CA GLN A 325 -32.70 -5.50 -8.49
C GLN A 325 -31.99 -5.43 -7.13
N TRP A 326 -30.68 -5.16 -7.09
CA TRP A 326 -29.84 -5.33 -5.93
C TRP A 326 -29.17 -4.05 -5.42
N GLY A 327 -29.38 -2.91 -6.10
CA GLY A 327 -28.60 -1.69 -5.91
C GLY A 327 -27.28 -1.77 -6.66
N GLU A 328 -26.42 -2.73 -6.30
CA GLU A 328 -25.22 -3.08 -7.05
C GLU A 328 -25.18 -4.58 -7.37
N LYS A 329 -24.56 -4.94 -8.49
CA LYS A 329 -24.17 -6.31 -8.88
C LYS A 329 -22.66 -6.46 -8.84
N VAL A 330 -22.19 -7.66 -8.51
CA VAL A 330 -20.74 -7.95 -8.52
C VAL A 330 -20.29 -8.15 -9.96
N ALA A 331 -19.28 -7.42 -10.39
CA ALA A 331 -18.64 -7.53 -11.69
C ALA A 331 -17.15 -7.86 -11.53
N ALA A 332 -16.63 -8.79 -12.36
CA ALA A 332 -15.22 -9.11 -12.42
C ALA A 332 -14.64 -8.71 -13.77
N VAL A 333 -13.50 -8.00 -13.74
CA VAL A 333 -12.67 -7.68 -14.91
C VAL A 333 -11.41 -8.53 -14.85
N ILE A 334 -11.24 -9.42 -15.79
CA ILE A 334 -10.21 -10.46 -15.79
C ILE A 334 -9.15 -10.14 -16.84
N VAL A 335 -7.89 -10.20 -16.45
CA VAL A 335 -6.76 -10.38 -17.36
C VAL A 335 -6.47 -11.87 -17.40
N ALA A 336 -6.76 -12.50 -18.51
CA ALA A 336 -6.59 -13.94 -18.66
C ALA A 336 -5.13 -14.28 -19.01
N ARG A 337 -4.64 -15.41 -18.49
CA ARG A 337 -3.44 -16.07 -19.03
C ARG A 337 -3.77 -16.65 -20.42
N GLU A 338 -2.75 -17.07 -21.15
CA GLU A 338 -2.96 -17.78 -22.44
C GLU A 338 -3.87 -19.01 -22.23
N GLY A 339 -4.94 -19.10 -23.02
CA GLY A 339 -5.89 -20.20 -22.95
C GLY A 339 -7.35 -19.77 -23.09
N PRO A 340 -8.31 -20.70 -22.88
CA PRO A 340 -9.73 -20.43 -22.99
C PRO A 340 -10.21 -19.47 -21.87
N ARG A 341 -11.13 -18.56 -22.23
CA ARG A 341 -11.81 -17.66 -21.29
C ARG A 341 -13.10 -18.34 -20.80
N ASP A 342 -12.95 -19.28 -19.87
CA ASP A 342 -14.05 -20.09 -19.35
C ASP A 342 -14.69 -19.43 -18.12
N VAL A 343 -15.75 -18.67 -18.33
CA VAL A 343 -16.51 -17.97 -17.28
C VAL A 343 -17.18 -18.97 -16.33
N ASP A 344 -17.66 -20.12 -16.83
CA ASP A 344 -18.34 -21.10 -15.99
C ASP A 344 -17.35 -21.74 -15.00
N ALA A 345 -16.12 -22.02 -15.43
CA ALA A 345 -15.05 -22.50 -14.55
C ALA A 345 -14.67 -21.48 -13.50
N LEU A 346 -14.55 -20.19 -13.85
CA LEU A 346 -14.28 -19.10 -12.91
C LEU A 346 -15.41 -18.96 -11.89
N ALA A 347 -16.66 -18.95 -12.33
CA ALA A 347 -17.82 -18.86 -11.45
C ALA A 347 -17.94 -20.08 -10.52
N ALA A 348 -17.66 -21.28 -11.01
CA ALA A 348 -17.63 -22.50 -10.21
C ALA A 348 -16.53 -22.44 -9.14
N HIS A 349 -15.35 -21.90 -9.47
CA HIS A 349 -14.25 -21.73 -8.56
C HIS A 349 -14.61 -20.78 -7.41
N VAL A 350 -15.22 -19.62 -7.70
CA VAL A 350 -15.70 -18.68 -6.67
C VAL A 350 -16.76 -19.34 -5.78
N LYS A 351 -17.74 -20.03 -6.36
CA LYS A 351 -18.84 -20.71 -5.62
C LYS A 351 -18.33 -21.83 -4.70
N ALA A 352 -17.23 -22.47 -5.05
CA ALA A 352 -16.64 -23.53 -4.24
C ALA A 352 -15.97 -22.99 -2.95
N LEU A 353 -15.52 -21.73 -2.97
CA LEU A 353 -14.72 -21.12 -1.89
C LEU A 353 -15.47 -20.01 -1.14
N LEU A 354 -16.42 -19.34 -1.80
CA LEU A 354 -17.18 -18.25 -1.23
C LEU A 354 -18.70 -18.48 -1.32
N ARG A 355 -19.45 -17.69 -0.56
CA ARG A 355 -20.92 -17.68 -0.65
C ARG A 355 -21.37 -17.32 -2.07
N SER A 356 -22.48 -17.87 -2.51
CA SER A 356 -23.01 -17.62 -3.87
C SER A 356 -23.33 -16.16 -4.17
N THR A 357 -23.64 -15.36 -3.16
CA THR A 357 -23.87 -13.91 -3.27
C THR A 357 -22.63 -13.13 -3.73
N LYS A 358 -21.45 -13.69 -3.50
CA LYS A 358 -20.15 -13.11 -3.89
C LYS A 358 -19.69 -13.52 -5.28
N THR A 359 -20.45 -14.40 -5.97
CA THR A 359 -20.11 -14.79 -7.34
C THR A 359 -20.41 -13.65 -8.31
N PRO A 360 -19.44 -13.23 -9.13
CA PRO A 360 -19.69 -12.18 -10.12
C PRO A 360 -20.84 -12.55 -11.08
N GLU A 361 -21.71 -11.57 -11.32
CA GLU A 361 -22.83 -11.68 -12.25
C GLU A 361 -22.44 -11.18 -13.65
N SER A 362 -21.45 -10.29 -13.74
CA SER A 362 -20.92 -9.76 -14.98
C SER A 362 -19.42 -10.02 -15.06
N TRP A 363 -18.96 -10.46 -16.24
CA TRP A 363 -17.58 -10.84 -16.50
C TRP A 363 -17.06 -10.10 -17.72
N TYR A 364 -15.95 -9.39 -17.55
CA TYR A 364 -15.26 -8.63 -18.58
C TYR A 364 -13.84 -9.13 -18.73
N PHE A 365 -13.33 -9.16 -19.95
CA PHE A 365 -11.94 -9.54 -20.23
C PHE A 365 -11.19 -8.38 -20.83
N ARG A 366 -9.97 -8.14 -20.36
CA ARG A 366 -9.06 -7.12 -20.85
C ARG A 366 -7.66 -7.67 -20.97
N ASP A 367 -6.81 -6.98 -21.73
CA ASP A 367 -5.40 -7.34 -21.87
C ASP A 367 -4.59 -6.83 -20.66
N GLU A 368 -5.04 -5.73 -20.04
CA GLU A 368 -4.41 -5.14 -18.84
C GLU A 368 -5.45 -4.42 -17.97
N LEU A 369 -5.11 -4.24 -16.69
CA LEU A 369 -5.88 -3.41 -15.75
C LEU A 369 -5.24 -2.02 -15.61
N PRO A 370 -6.05 -0.95 -15.36
CA PRO A 370 -5.54 0.38 -15.17
C PRO A 370 -4.91 0.51 -13.77
N TYR A 371 -3.60 0.62 -13.71
CA TYR A 371 -2.84 0.95 -12.51
C TYR A 371 -2.26 2.35 -12.61
N ASN A 372 -2.13 3.03 -11.48
CA ASN A 372 -1.34 4.24 -11.40
C ASN A 372 0.17 3.88 -11.32
N GLU A 373 1.04 4.91 -11.35
CA GLU A 373 2.49 4.75 -11.28
C GLU A 373 2.99 4.08 -9.99
N THR A 374 2.18 4.08 -8.94
CA THR A 374 2.47 3.41 -7.66
C THR A 374 1.88 1.99 -7.57
N GLY A 375 1.37 1.45 -8.67
CA GLY A 375 0.79 0.11 -8.73
C GLY A 375 -0.58 -0.03 -8.05
N LYS A 376 -1.27 1.09 -7.77
CA LYS A 376 -2.64 1.05 -7.22
C LYS A 376 -3.66 0.93 -8.34
N LEU A 377 -4.54 -0.05 -8.22
CA LEU A 377 -5.65 -0.27 -9.15
C LEU A 377 -6.62 0.92 -9.18
N LEU A 378 -6.91 1.43 -10.37
CA LEU A 378 -7.80 2.56 -10.59
C LEU A 378 -9.24 2.08 -10.86
N ARG A 379 -9.92 1.52 -9.85
CA ARG A 379 -11.29 1.00 -9.97
C ARG A 379 -12.29 2.01 -10.54
N ARG A 380 -12.12 3.31 -10.23
CA ARG A 380 -13.00 4.36 -10.78
C ARG A 380 -12.96 4.44 -12.32
N VAL A 381 -11.80 4.16 -12.93
CA VAL A 381 -11.65 4.15 -14.39
C VAL A 381 -12.46 3.00 -14.96
N LEU A 382 -12.33 1.80 -14.38
CA LEU A 382 -13.10 0.63 -14.77
C LEU A 382 -14.62 0.84 -14.59
N LYS A 383 -15.03 1.40 -13.42
CA LYS A 383 -16.46 1.72 -13.16
C LYS A 383 -17.02 2.67 -14.23
N ALA A 384 -16.28 3.75 -14.56
CA ALA A 384 -16.72 4.74 -15.56
C ALA A 384 -16.81 4.16 -16.97
N GLU A 385 -15.88 3.30 -17.35
CA GLU A 385 -15.88 2.65 -18.68
C GLU A 385 -17.00 1.61 -18.82
N LEU A 386 -17.25 0.84 -17.77
CA LEU A 386 -18.24 -0.25 -17.81
C LEU A 386 -19.67 0.25 -17.60
N ALA A 387 -19.87 1.33 -16.83
CA ALA A 387 -21.19 1.94 -16.68
C ALA A 387 -21.80 2.47 -18.01
N ASN A 388 -20.97 2.67 -19.03
CA ASN A 388 -21.41 3.09 -20.35
C ASN A 388 -21.62 1.91 -21.34
N GLN A 389 -21.41 0.66 -20.91
CA GLN A 389 -21.51 -0.53 -21.75
C GLN A 389 -22.76 -1.41 -21.44
N ASP A 390 -23.42 -1.17 -20.32
CA ASP A 390 -24.72 -1.76 -19.92
C ASP A 390 -25.86 -0.75 -20.19
#